data_c34dd4e8282ed42d9ab7316e96597bb8
#
_entry.id   c34dd4e8282ed42d9ab7316e96597bb8
#
_cell.length_a   1.000
_cell.length_b   1.000
_cell.length_c   1.000
_cell.angle_alpha   90.00
_cell.angle_beta   90.00
_cell.angle_gamma   90.00
#
_symmetry.space_group_name_H-M   'P 1'
#
loop_
_entity.id
_entity.type
_entity.pdbx_description
1 polymer ?
#
loop_
_entity_poly.entity_id
_entity_poly.type
_entity_poly.pdbx_seq_one_letter_code
_entity_poly.pdbx_strand_id
1 'polypeptide(L)'
;ALNKPVIPVHHLEGHLLSPLLAADKPAFPFVALLVSGGHTQFMAVRGIGDYVLLGESVDDAAGEAFDKTAKLLGLPYPGGAKLAELAEHGRPEAFSFPRPMLHSNDLQMSFSGLKTAVLTAVEKVRAEHGGIAEQTRNDICRAFEDAVIDVLAAKAEKALRDMGFRTLVVAGGVGANKKLRERLSRLTIRPAQGKGRLKKPAEAVQTYFPPMEYCTDNGAMIAFAGAMRAEQAVAAGSFNVKPRWPLTDIVKSAEAV
;
A
#
# COMPACT_ATOMS: atom_id res chain seq x y z
N ALA A 1 29.72 6.79 20.71
CA ALA A 1 30.50 8.03 20.79
C ALA A 1 29.81 9.10 21.69
N LEU A 2 28.48 9.26 21.59
CA LEU A 2 27.75 10.30 22.33
C LEU A 2 27.16 9.83 23.66
N ASN A 3 27.27 8.54 23.99
CA ASN A 3 26.69 7.91 25.18
C ASN A 3 25.20 8.29 25.40
N LYS A 4 24.42 8.34 24.32
CA LYS A 4 22.99 8.64 24.35
C LYS A 4 22.17 7.38 24.28
N PRO A 5 20.99 7.33 24.94
CA PRO A 5 20.05 6.25 24.76
C PRO A 5 19.62 6.10 23.29
N VAL A 6 19.31 4.88 22.87
CA VAL A 6 18.90 4.55 21.51
C VAL A 6 17.54 3.87 21.53
N ILE A 7 16.68 4.20 20.59
CA ILE A 7 15.38 3.56 20.41
C ILE A 7 15.43 2.80 19.07
N PRO A 8 15.41 1.45 19.08
CA PRO A 8 15.29 0.70 17.85
C PRO A 8 13.87 0.86 17.28
N VAL A 9 13.77 1.28 16.03
CA VAL A 9 12.49 1.54 15.34
C VAL A 9 12.32 0.57 14.18
N HIS A 10 11.13 0.02 14.04
CA HIS A 10 10.78 -0.78 12.89
C HIS A 10 10.45 0.13 11.69
N HIS A 11 11.11 -0.09 10.54
CA HIS A 11 10.95 0.73 9.35
C HIS A 11 9.49 0.86 8.88
N LEU A 12 8.77 -0.27 8.80
CA LEU A 12 7.36 -0.27 8.40
C LEU A 12 6.45 0.43 9.42
N GLU A 13 6.81 0.46 10.70
CA GLU A 13 6.09 1.24 11.68
C GLU A 13 6.23 2.74 11.43
N GLY A 14 7.43 3.18 11.00
CA GLY A 14 7.62 4.56 10.55
C GLY A 14 6.65 4.94 9.43
N HIS A 15 6.53 4.10 8.40
CA HIS A 15 5.54 4.31 7.35
C HIS A 15 4.11 4.28 7.88
N LEU A 16 3.76 3.28 8.70
CA LEU A 16 2.42 3.10 9.25
C LEU A 16 1.94 4.31 10.06
N LEU A 17 2.84 4.93 10.82
CA LEU A 17 2.55 6.06 11.67
C LEU A 17 2.73 7.42 10.97
N SER A 18 3.32 7.47 9.77
CA SER A 18 3.59 8.73 9.05
C SER A 18 2.33 9.59 8.79
N PRO A 19 1.11 9.04 8.56
CA PRO A 19 -0.09 9.86 8.45
C PRO A 19 -0.47 10.61 9.73
N LEU A 20 0.03 10.19 10.89
CA LEU A 20 -0.16 10.90 12.15
C LEU A 20 0.67 12.21 12.25
N LEU A 21 1.61 12.43 11.30
CA LEU A 21 2.34 13.70 11.16
C LEU A 21 1.51 14.78 10.47
N ALA A 22 0.42 14.42 9.80
CA ALA A 22 -0.47 15.39 9.17
C ALA A 22 -1.25 16.21 10.21
N ALA A 23 -1.74 17.39 9.80
CA ALA A 23 -2.60 18.21 10.64
C ALA A 23 -3.94 17.51 10.95
N ASP A 24 -4.53 16.88 9.92
CA ASP A 24 -5.70 16.02 10.07
C ASP A 24 -5.21 14.57 10.26
N LYS A 25 -5.40 14.07 11.48
CA LYS A 25 -4.83 12.78 11.94
C LYS A 25 -5.92 11.72 12.03
N PRO A 26 -5.63 10.49 11.56
CA PRO A 26 -6.53 9.37 11.82
C PRO A 26 -6.59 9.04 13.31
N ALA A 27 -7.78 8.70 13.79
CA ALA A 27 -7.98 8.12 15.12
C ALA A 27 -7.93 6.59 15.06
N PHE A 28 -7.40 5.95 16.09
CA PHE A 28 -7.47 4.50 16.25
C PHE A 28 -8.89 4.06 16.64
N PRO A 29 -9.35 2.85 16.25
CA PRO A 29 -8.66 1.92 15.38
C PRO A 29 -8.88 2.22 13.89
N PHE A 30 -7.96 1.74 13.04
CA PHE A 30 -8.10 1.85 11.59
C PHE A 30 -7.54 0.62 10.84
N VAL A 31 -7.95 0.44 9.58
CA VAL A 31 -7.25 -0.44 8.65
C VAL A 31 -6.12 0.37 7.99
N ALA A 32 -4.92 -0.18 7.94
CA ALA A 32 -3.82 0.39 7.19
C ALA A 32 -3.53 -0.45 5.94
N LEU A 33 -3.32 0.22 4.81
CA LEU A 33 -2.71 -0.31 3.60
C LEU A 33 -1.26 0.21 3.53
N LEU A 34 -0.31 -0.65 3.84
CA LEU A 34 1.11 -0.41 3.59
C LEU A 34 1.42 -0.85 2.15
N VAL A 35 1.76 0.10 1.28
CA VAL A 35 1.98 -0.17 -0.14
C VAL A 35 3.23 0.56 -0.64
N SER A 36 4.31 -0.20 -0.84
CA SER A 36 5.64 0.30 -1.21
C SER A 36 6.29 -0.57 -2.30
N GLY A 37 7.54 -0.29 -2.63
CA GLY A 37 8.34 -1.13 -3.52
C GLY A 37 8.57 -2.55 -3.01
N GLY A 38 8.66 -2.75 -1.70
CA GLY A 38 8.96 -4.05 -1.09
C GLY A 38 7.79 -4.69 -0.33
N HIS A 39 6.73 -3.94 -0.02
CA HIS A 39 5.63 -4.44 0.81
C HIS A 39 4.28 -4.03 0.26
N THR A 40 3.31 -4.94 0.36
CA THR A 40 1.89 -4.67 0.12
C THR A 40 1.09 -5.49 1.11
N GLN A 41 0.64 -4.83 2.18
CA GLN A 41 0.03 -5.47 3.35
C GLN A 41 -1.17 -4.67 3.85
N PHE A 42 -2.21 -5.38 4.28
CA PHE A 42 -3.30 -4.82 5.09
C PHE A 42 -3.09 -5.15 6.56
N MET A 43 -3.18 -4.15 7.41
CA MET A 43 -3.02 -4.27 8.85
C MET A 43 -4.26 -3.73 9.58
N ALA A 44 -4.72 -4.39 10.62
CA ALA A 44 -5.57 -3.75 11.62
C ALA A 44 -4.69 -3.08 12.67
N VAL A 45 -4.92 -1.79 12.89
CA VAL A 45 -4.15 -0.95 13.81
C VAL A 45 -5.08 -0.48 14.91
N ARG A 46 -4.90 -0.99 16.11
CA ARG A 46 -5.73 -0.66 17.27
C ARG A 46 -5.10 0.40 18.16
N GLY A 47 -3.79 0.55 18.05
CA GLY A 47 -2.97 1.50 18.79
C GLY A 47 -1.50 1.34 18.37
N ILE A 48 -0.61 2.12 18.96
CA ILE A 48 0.83 2.03 18.71
C ILE A 48 1.33 0.71 19.29
N GLY A 49 1.95 -0.13 18.42
CA GLY A 49 2.40 -1.47 18.79
C GLY A 49 1.31 -2.54 18.81
N ASP A 50 0.04 -2.22 18.52
CA ASP A 50 -1.06 -3.18 18.42
C ASP A 50 -1.46 -3.35 16.95
N TYR A 51 -0.72 -4.22 16.26
CA TYR A 51 -0.83 -4.45 14.83
C TYR A 51 -1.18 -5.90 14.53
N VAL A 52 -2.19 -6.11 13.68
CA VAL A 52 -2.58 -7.44 13.22
C VAL A 52 -2.49 -7.48 11.71
N LEU A 53 -1.71 -8.40 11.16
CA LEU A 53 -1.66 -8.64 9.72
C LEU A 53 -3.01 -9.26 9.28
N LEU A 54 -3.68 -8.61 8.33
CA LEU A 54 -4.94 -9.08 7.76
C LEU A 54 -4.75 -9.84 6.46
N GLY A 55 -3.75 -9.45 5.68
CA GLY A 55 -3.37 -10.07 4.41
C GLY A 55 -2.28 -9.30 3.71
N GLU A 56 -1.61 -9.94 2.77
CA GLU A 56 -0.46 -9.37 2.06
C GLU A 56 -0.36 -9.91 0.63
N SER A 57 0.55 -9.36 -0.17
CA SER A 57 0.88 -9.97 -1.45
C SER A 57 1.66 -11.26 -1.23
N VAL A 58 1.24 -12.33 -1.90
CA VAL A 58 1.89 -13.65 -1.84
C VAL A 58 3.09 -13.76 -2.79
N ASP A 59 3.28 -12.77 -3.63
CA ASP A 59 4.37 -12.71 -4.61
C ASP A 59 4.96 -11.29 -4.70
N ASP A 60 4.97 -10.65 -5.86
CA ASP A 60 5.50 -9.30 -6.02
C ASP A 60 4.69 -8.28 -5.18
N ALA A 61 5.37 -7.34 -4.52
CA ALA A 61 4.70 -6.16 -4.00
C ALA A 61 4.14 -5.28 -5.14
N ALA A 62 3.10 -4.50 -4.87
CA ALA A 62 2.49 -3.64 -5.90
C ALA A 62 3.51 -2.68 -6.53
N GLY A 63 4.35 -2.01 -5.71
CA GLY A 63 5.39 -1.12 -6.23
C GLY A 63 6.44 -1.85 -7.06
N GLU A 64 6.85 -3.04 -6.66
CA GLU A 64 7.73 -3.91 -7.44
C GLU A 64 7.09 -4.30 -8.78
N ALA A 65 5.79 -4.59 -8.80
CA ALA A 65 5.06 -4.88 -10.03
C ALA A 65 5.00 -3.66 -10.96
N PHE A 66 4.83 -2.45 -10.43
CA PHE A 66 4.95 -1.20 -11.19
C PHE A 66 6.34 -1.06 -11.82
N ASP A 67 7.41 -1.23 -11.05
CA ASP A 67 8.78 -1.07 -11.53
C ASP A 67 9.16 -2.15 -12.57
N LYS A 68 8.79 -3.40 -12.33
CA LYS A 68 9.00 -4.50 -13.29
C LYS A 68 8.25 -4.27 -14.59
N THR A 69 7.00 -3.77 -14.53
CA THR A 69 6.19 -3.44 -15.71
C THR A 69 6.77 -2.24 -16.45
N ALA A 70 7.20 -1.20 -15.75
CA ALA A 70 7.90 -0.06 -16.33
C ALA A 70 9.14 -0.51 -17.14
N LYS A 71 9.93 -1.42 -16.57
CA LYS A 71 11.10 -2.00 -17.26
C LYS A 71 10.72 -2.74 -18.55
N LEU A 72 9.61 -3.52 -18.57
CA LEU A 72 9.11 -4.20 -19.76
C LEU A 72 8.75 -3.22 -20.87
N LEU A 73 8.26 -2.03 -20.50
CA LEU A 73 7.88 -0.95 -21.41
C LEU A 73 9.06 -0.04 -21.81
N GLY A 74 10.29 -0.34 -21.36
CA GLY A 74 11.48 0.43 -21.66
C GLY A 74 11.57 1.77 -20.91
N LEU A 75 10.91 1.88 -19.76
CA LEU A 75 10.96 3.05 -18.88
C LEU A 75 12.16 3.00 -17.93
N PRO A 76 12.62 4.15 -17.39
CA PRO A 76 13.72 4.20 -16.41
C PRO A 76 13.42 3.39 -15.14
N TYR A 77 14.46 3.12 -14.34
CA TYR A 77 14.32 2.48 -13.03
C TYR A 77 14.78 3.45 -11.91
N PRO A 78 14.01 3.63 -10.82
CA PRO A 78 12.66 3.09 -10.58
C PRO A 78 11.63 3.72 -11.53
N GLY A 79 10.70 2.91 -12.03
CA GLY A 79 9.84 3.32 -13.15
C GLY A 79 8.36 3.53 -12.77
N GLY A 80 7.96 3.18 -11.55
CA GLY A 80 6.56 3.20 -11.14
C GLY A 80 5.90 4.57 -11.28
N ALA A 81 6.59 5.64 -10.88
CA ALA A 81 6.08 7.01 -11.02
C ALA A 81 5.92 7.43 -12.50
N LYS A 82 6.90 7.07 -13.35
CA LYS A 82 6.81 7.35 -14.80
C LYS A 82 5.71 6.55 -15.48
N LEU A 83 5.52 5.29 -15.07
CA LEU A 83 4.41 4.47 -15.56
C LEU A 83 3.07 5.12 -15.21
N ALA A 84 2.89 5.59 -13.96
CA ALA A 84 1.66 6.26 -13.53
C ALA A 84 1.42 7.57 -14.28
N GLU A 85 2.46 8.36 -14.57
CA GLU A 85 2.37 9.56 -15.41
C GLU A 85 1.86 9.20 -16.82
N LEU A 86 2.44 8.19 -17.48
CA LEU A 86 2.01 7.75 -18.81
C LEU A 86 0.58 7.17 -18.80
N ALA A 87 0.17 6.53 -17.72
CA ALA A 87 -1.18 6.01 -17.55
C ALA A 87 -2.25 7.11 -17.58
N GLU A 88 -1.92 8.35 -17.17
CA GLU A 88 -2.85 9.50 -17.27
C GLU A 88 -3.25 9.79 -18.74
N HIS A 89 -2.39 9.47 -19.70
CA HIS A 89 -2.60 9.67 -21.14
C HIS A 89 -3.14 8.42 -21.87
N GLY A 90 -3.27 7.30 -21.16
CA GLY A 90 -3.80 6.06 -21.70
C GLY A 90 -5.33 6.09 -21.85
N ARG A 91 -5.82 5.46 -22.92
CA ARG A 91 -7.26 5.30 -23.16
C ARG A 91 -7.82 4.22 -22.23
N PRO A 92 -8.96 4.48 -21.56
CA PRO A 92 -9.66 3.45 -20.81
C PRO A 92 -10.01 2.26 -21.72
N GLU A 93 -9.96 1.05 -21.18
CA GLU A 93 -10.42 -0.18 -21.85
C GLU A 93 -9.69 -0.59 -23.14
N ALA A 94 -8.63 0.14 -23.55
CA ALA A 94 -7.81 -0.23 -24.71
C ALA A 94 -7.12 -1.58 -24.54
N PHE A 95 -6.77 -1.94 -23.31
CA PHE A 95 -6.28 -3.25 -22.90
C PHE A 95 -7.06 -3.73 -21.68
N SER A 96 -7.16 -5.05 -21.54
CA SER A 96 -7.76 -5.69 -20.36
C SER A 96 -6.76 -6.66 -19.75
N PHE A 97 -6.34 -6.39 -18.51
CA PHE A 97 -5.45 -7.28 -17.75
C PHE A 97 -6.19 -7.98 -16.62
N PRO A 98 -5.74 -9.15 -16.18
CA PRO A 98 -6.36 -9.87 -15.08
C PRO A 98 -6.24 -9.08 -13.76
N ARG A 99 -7.15 -9.36 -12.83
CA ARG A 99 -7.12 -8.90 -11.44
C ARG A 99 -6.94 -10.12 -10.54
N PRO A 100 -5.69 -10.60 -10.36
CA PRO A 100 -5.47 -11.82 -9.60
C PRO A 100 -6.02 -11.68 -8.18
N MET A 101 -6.62 -12.77 -7.67
CA MET A 101 -7.19 -12.86 -6.33
C MET A 101 -8.25 -11.81 -5.97
N LEU A 102 -8.77 -11.03 -6.94
CA LEU A 102 -9.79 -9.99 -6.69
C LEU A 102 -11.00 -10.53 -5.91
N HIS A 103 -11.44 -11.74 -6.23
CA HIS A 103 -12.63 -12.37 -5.67
C HIS A 103 -12.33 -13.46 -4.64
N SER A 104 -11.07 -13.61 -4.19
CA SER A 104 -10.76 -14.55 -3.11
C SER A 104 -11.38 -14.09 -1.79
N ASN A 105 -11.78 -15.04 -0.95
CA ASN A 105 -12.44 -14.74 0.32
C ASN A 105 -11.50 -14.24 1.42
N ASP A 106 -10.20 -14.23 1.17
CA ASP A 106 -9.16 -13.70 2.03
C ASP A 106 -8.75 -12.28 1.63
N LEU A 107 -7.72 -11.75 2.28
CA LEU A 107 -7.10 -10.45 1.99
C LEU A 107 -5.72 -10.60 1.32
N GLN A 108 -5.41 -11.80 0.83
CA GLN A 108 -4.20 -12.02 0.06
C GLN A 108 -4.32 -11.38 -1.32
N MET A 109 -3.19 -10.97 -1.87
CA MET A 109 -3.07 -10.33 -3.18
C MET A 109 -1.97 -11.00 -3.99
N SER A 110 -2.00 -10.84 -5.31
CA SER A 110 -0.95 -11.30 -6.22
C SER A 110 -0.82 -10.33 -7.39
N PHE A 111 0.41 -10.03 -7.79
CA PHE A 111 0.71 -9.13 -8.91
C PHE A 111 1.66 -9.73 -9.95
N SER A 112 2.30 -10.87 -9.68
CA SER A 112 3.22 -11.52 -10.62
C SER A 112 2.52 -11.99 -11.89
N GLY A 113 1.30 -12.53 -11.78
CA GLY A 113 0.49 -12.92 -12.93
C GLY A 113 0.09 -11.75 -13.82
N LEU A 114 -0.15 -10.58 -13.24
CA LEU A 114 -0.42 -9.35 -13.98
C LEU A 114 0.78 -8.91 -14.82
N LYS A 115 2.00 -8.96 -14.26
CA LYS A 115 3.23 -8.70 -15.01
C LYS A 115 3.37 -9.62 -16.23
N THR A 116 3.08 -10.92 -16.08
CA THR A 116 3.14 -11.88 -17.18
C THR A 116 2.13 -11.54 -18.27
N ALA A 117 0.92 -11.14 -17.91
CA ALA A 117 -0.10 -10.70 -18.87
C ALA A 117 0.35 -9.46 -19.66
N VAL A 118 1.00 -8.50 -18.99
CA VAL A 118 1.58 -7.33 -19.67
C VAL A 118 2.70 -7.73 -20.61
N LEU A 119 3.60 -8.63 -20.20
CA LEU A 119 4.68 -9.13 -21.07
C LEU A 119 4.10 -9.73 -22.36
N THR A 120 3.11 -10.61 -22.25
CA THR A 120 2.44 -11.22 -23.41
C THR A 120 1.82 -10.16 -24.33
N ALA A 121 1.17 -9.13 -23.78
CA ALA A 121 0.61 -8.04 -24.57
C ALA A 121 1.68 -7.23 -25.29
N VAL A 122 2.79 -6.93 -24.60
CA VAL A 122 3.95 -6.21 -25.16
C VAL A 122 4.58 -7.01 -26.31
N GLU A 123 4.79 -8.31 -26.14
CA GLU A 123 5.37 -9.18 -27.18
C GLU A 123 4.46 -9.26 -28.39
N LYS A 124 3.17 -9.39 -28.21
CA LYS A 124 2.18 -9.39 -29.28
C LYS A 124 2.23 -8.07 -30.08
N VAL A 125 2.18 -6.94 -29.42
CA VAL A 125 2.26 -5.62 -30.06
C VAL A 125 3.56 -5.46 -30.84
N ARG A 126 4.69 -5.88 -30.28
CA ARG A 126 5.99 -5.82 -30.99
C ARG A 126 6.03 -6.72 -32.22
N ALA A 127 5.45 -7.90 -32.15
CA ALA A 127 5.39 -8.82 -33.28
C ALA A 127 4.51 -8.28 -34.42
N GLU A 128 3.39 -7.63 -34.09
CA GLU A 128 2.44 -7.10 -35.06
C GLU A 128 2.90 -5.77 -35.69
N HIS A 129 3.61 -4.93 -34.93
CA HIS A 129 3.91 -3.54 -35.33
C HIS A 129 5.41 -3.18 -35.37
N GLY A 130 6.31 -4.14 -35.08
CA GLY A 130 7.75 -3.91 -35.05
C GLY A 130 8.25 -3.07 -33.85
N GLY A 131 7.35 -2.60 -32.98
CA GLY A 131 7.66 -1.76 -31.84
C GLY A 131 6.42 -1.42 -31.01
N ILE A 132 6.58 -0.57 -29.99
CA ILE A 132 5.47 -0.06 -29.18
C ILE A 132 5.33 1.42 -29.45
N ALA A 133 4.24 1.83 -30.11
CA ALA A 133 3.90 3.24 -30.28
C ALA A 133 3.64 3.90 -28.91
N GLU A 134 3.86 5.21 -28.82
CA GLU A 134 3.68 5.96 -27.58
C GLU A 134 2.27 5.80 -26.98
N GLN A 135 1.24 5.96 -27.80
CA GLN A 135 -0.15 5.80 -27.35
C GLN A 135 -0.42 4.38 -26.85
N THR A 136 0.09 3.35 -27.52
CA THR A 136 -0.05 1.95 -27.09
C THR A 136 0.65 1.70 -25.75
N ARG A 137 1.81 2.33 -25.55
CA ARG A 137 2.53 2.28 -24.26
C ARG A 137 1.69 2.92 -23.15
N ASN A 138 1.11 4.08 -23.40
CA ASN A 138 0.24 4.79 -22.46
C ASN A 138 -1.00 3.94 -22.11
N ASP A 139 -1.62 3.32 -23.11
CA ASP A 139 -2.78 2.45 -22.96
C ASP A 139 -2.46 1.21 -22.10
N ILE A 140 -1.30 0.60 -22.30
CA ILE A 140 -0.82 -0.52 -21.46
C ILE A 140 -0.55 -0.06 -20.02
N CYS A 141 0.10 1.10 -19.84
CA CYS A 141 0.32 1.68 -18.52
C CYS A 141 -1.00 1.90 -17.78
N ARG A 142 -2.00 2.47 -18.47
CA ARG A 142 -3.33 2.71 -17.91
C ARG A 142 -4.02 1.43 -17.47
N ALA A 143 -4.08 0.44 -18.33
CA ALA A 143 -4.75 -0.82 -18.04
C ALA A 143 -4.05 -1.59 -16.90
N PHE A 144 -2.72 -1.53 -16.82
CA PHE A 144 -1.95 -2.11 -15.70
C PHE A 144 -2.28 -1.40 -14.39
N GLU A 145 -2.20 -0.07 -14.37
CA GLU A 145 -2.51 0.73 -13.19
C GLU A 145 -3.94 0.49 -12.70
N ASP A 146 -4.92 0.46 -13.62
CA ASP A 146 -6.31 0.15 -13.31
C ASP A 146 -6.45 -1.22 -12.62
N ALA A 147 -5.75 -2.24 -13.13
CA ALA A 147 -5.82 -3.58 -12.57
C ALA A 147 -5.25 -3.66 -11.15
N VAL A 148 -4.12 -3.00 -10.88
CA VAL A 148 -3.53 -2.94 -9.52
C VAL A 148 -4.46 -2.20 -8.57
N ILE A 149 -4.97 -1.02 -8.97
CA ILE A 149 -5.84 -0.19 -8.13
C ILE A 149 -7.16 -0.90 -7.82
N ASP A 150 -7.75 -1.62 -8.79
CA ASP A 150 -8.97 -2.39 -8.58
C ASP A 150 -8.78 -3.46 -7.49
N VAL A 151 -7.66 -4.20 -7.52
CA VAL A 151 -7.33 -5.20 -6.50
C VAL A 151 -7.16 -4.54 -5.12
N LEU A 152 -6.34 -3.49 -5.03
CA LEU A 152 -6.10 -2.79 -3.77
C LEU A 152 -7.39 -2.20 -3.18
N ALA A 153 -8.23 -1.57 -4.01
CA ALA A 153 -9.48 -0.96 -3.55
C ALA A 153 -10.50 -2.01 -3.07
N ALA A 154 -10.66 -3.11 -3.81
CA ALA A 154 -11.56 -4.19 -3.42
C ALA A 154 -11.14 -4.87 -2.10
N LYS A 155 -9.82 -5.10 -1.93
CA LYS A 155 -9.29 -5.67 -0.69
C LYS A 155 -9.36 -4.68 0.47
N ALA A 156 -9.19 -3.38 0.24
CA ALA A 156 -9.40 -2.34 1.25
C ALA A 156 -10.86 -2.31 1.74
N GLU A 157 -11.82 -2.33 0.80
CA GLU A 157 -13.24 -2.41 1.14
C GLU A 157 -13.57 -3.65 1.96
N LYS A 158 -13.02 -4.81 1.56
CA LYS A 158 -13.19 -6.07 2.29
C LYS A 158 -12.59 -5.99 3.68
N ALA A 159 -11.36 -5.51 3.83
CA ALA A 159 -10.68 -5.38 5.12
C ALA A 159 -11.47 -4.48 6.10
N LEU A 160 -11.93 -3.33 5.63
CA LEU A 160 -12.76 -2.41 6.42
C LEU A 160 -14.07 -3.07 6.87
N ARG A 161 -14.72 -3.80 5.97
CA ARG A 161 -15.98 -4.50 6.26
C ARG A 161 -15.77 -5.62 7.26
N ASP A 162 -14.74 -6.45 7.08
CA ASP A 162 -14.45 -7.60 7.94
C ASP A 162 -14.07 -7.16 9.36
N MET A 163 -13.33 -6.05 9.48
CA MET A 163 -12.95 -5.44 10.76
C MET A 163 -14.06 -4.58 11.39
N GLY A 164 -15.06 -4.17 10.64
CA GLY A 164 -16.06 -3.21 11.08
C GLY A 164 -15.53 -1.78 11.27
N PHE A 165 -14.35 -1.46 10.70
CA PHE A 165 -13.74 -0.14 10.79
C PHE A 165 -14.23 0.79 9.68
N ARG A 166 -14.12 2.13 9.91
CA ARG A 166 -14.54 3.17 8.98
C ARG A 166 -13.38 4.05 8.51
N THR A 167 -12.21 3.82 9.05
CA THR A 167 -11.00 4.60 8.76
C THR A 167 -10.00 3.72 8.02
N LEU A 168 -9.53 4.21 6.87
CA LEU A 168 -8.44 3.64 6.07
C LEU A 168 -7.25 4.58 6.12
N VAL A 169 -6.09 4.05 6.45
CA VAL A 169 -4.82 4.75 6.37
C VAL A 169 -4.00 4.13 5.24
N VAL A 170 -3.46 4.93 4.33
CA VAL A 170 -2.62 4.46 3.23
C VAL A 170 -1.23 5.02 3.41
N ALA A 171 -0.21 4.16 3.44
CA ALA A 171 1.17 4.55 3.67
C ALA A 171 2.14 3.80 2.74
N GLY A 172 3.32 4.39 2.51
CA GLY A 172 4.34 3.89 1.59
C GLY A 172 4.29 4.58 0.22
N GLY A 173 5.37 4.39 -0.55
CA GLY A 173 5.63 5.17 -1.78
C GLY A 173 4.53 5.06 -2.85
N VAL A 174 3.89 3.90 -3.03
CA VAL A 174 2.76 3.74 -3.96
C VAL A 174 1.53 4.54 -3.50
N GLY A 175 1.43 4.87 -2.21
CA GLY A 175 0.41 5.78 -1.67
C GLY A 175 0.48 7.21 -2.24
N ALA A 176 1.55 7.58 -2.95
CA ALA A 176 1.65 8.83 -3.70
C ALA A 176 0.91 8.80 -5.07
N ASN A 177 0.53 7.61 -5.56
CA ASN A 177 -0.18 7.46 -6.84
C ASN A 177 -1.53 8.19 -6.81
N LYS A 178 -1.72 9.17 -7.70
CA LYS A 178 -2.90 10.04 -7.73
C LYS A 178 -4.20 9.25 -7.89
N LYS A 179 -4.22 8.29 -8.81
CA LYS A 179 -5.41 7.50 -9.12
C LYS A 179 -5.79 6.57 -7.97
N LEU A 180 -4.80 5.98 -7.30
CA LEU A 180 -5.02 5.19 -6.09
C LEU A 180 -5.66 6.06 -4.99
N ARG A 181 -5.11 7.26 -4.74
CA ARG A 181 -5.69 8.21 -3.80
C ARG A 181 -7.13 8.55 -4.13
N GLU A 182 -7.39 8.89 -5.39
CA GLU A 182 -8.74 9.22 -5.86
C GLU A 182 -9.72 8.06 -5.67
N ARG A 183 -9.31 6.85 -6.02
CA ARG A 183 -10.14 5.65 -5.90
C ARG A 183 -10.43 5.31 -4.44
N LEU A 184 -9.42 5.38 -3.56
CA LEU A 184 -9.59 5.06 -2.15
C LEU A 184 -10.34 6.15 -1.38
N SER A 185 -10.20 7.42 -1.74
CA SER A 185 -10.95 8.53 -1.12
C SER A 185 -12.47 8.47 -1.42
N ARG A 186 -12.88 7.72 -2.43
CA ARG A 186 -14.29 7.51 -2.79
C ARG A 186 -14.87 6.20 -2.28
N LEU A 187 -14.13 5.47 -1.43
CA LEU A 187 -14.62 4.20 -0.90
C LEU A 187 -15.86 4.40 -0.03
N THR A 188 -16.80 3.50 -0.22
CA THR A 188 -17.97 3.36 0.64
C THR A 188 -18.12 1.91 1.04
N ILE A 189 -18.53 1.67 2.26
CA ILE A 189 -18.79 0.31 2.74
C ILE A 189 -20.23 0.20 3.25
N ARG A 190 -20.81 -0.97 3.01
CA ARG A 190 -22.09 -1.31 3.62
C ARG A 190 -21.82 -2.06 4.91
N PRO A 191 -22.42 -1.61 6.04
CA PRO A 191 -22.29 -2.34 7.29
C PRO A 191 -22.78 -3.78 7.15
N ALA A 192 -22.14 -4.70 7.87
CA ALA A 192 -22.58 -6.10 7.92
C ALA A 192 -24.04 -6.18 8.34
N GLN A 193 -24.83 -6.98 7.63
CA GLN A 193 -26.27 -7.11 7.90
C GLN A 193 -26.52 -8.31 8.82
N GLY A 194 -27.23 -8.06 9.92
CA GLY A 194 -27.90 -9.13 10.65
C GLY A 194 -29.07 -9.70 9.82
N LYS A 195 -29.29 -11.01 9.90
CA LYS A 195 -30.44 -11.67 9.21
C LYS A 195 -31.75 -10.92 9.52
N GLY A 196 -32.48 -10.52 8.47
CA GLY A 196 -33.83 -9.96 8.59
C GLY A 196 -33.94 -8.44 8.75
N ARG A 197 -32.87 -7.64 8.65
CA ARG A 197 -32.93 -6.17 8.72
C ARG A 197 -32.91 -5.50 7.35
N LEU A 198 -33.60 -4.34 7.24
CA LEU A 198 -33.56 -3.47 6.06
C LEU A 198 -32.11 -3.15 5.68
N LYS A 199 -31.82 -3.09 4.37
CA LYS A 199 -30.48 -2.76 3.84
C LYS A 199 -30.06 -1.38 4.33
N LYS A 200 -29.04 -1.31 5.19
CA LYS A 200 -28.46 -0.03 5.58
C LYS A 200 -27.81 0.64 4.36
N PRO A 201 -27.88 1.99 4.26
CA PRO A 201 -27.17 2.72 3.21
C PRO A 201 -25.65 2.46 3.30
N ALA A 202 -24.96 2.66 2.18
CA ALA A 202 -23.51 2.65 2.17
C ALA A 202 -22.99 3.88 2.95
N GLU A 203 -21.98 3.68 3.77
CA GLU A 203 -21.32 4.71 4.56
C GLU A 203 -19.98 5.06 3.92
N ALA A 204 -19.62 6.35 3.90
CA ALA A 204 -18.34 6.82 3.41
C ALA A 204 -17.20 6.33 4.34
N VAL A 205 -16.07 6.00 3.74
CA VAL A 205 -14.83 5.66 4.45
C VAL A 205 -14.02 6.94 4.61
N GLN A 206 -13.51 7.18 5.80
CA GLN A 206 -12.52 8.23 6.02
C GLN A 206 -11.14 7.69 5.63
N THR A 207 -10.55 8.26 4.58
CA THR A 207 -9.25 7.80 4.06
C THR A 207 -8.19 8.85 4.31
N TYR A 208 -7.10 8.45 4.97
CA TYR A 208 -5.97 9.29 5.31
C TYR A 208 -4.72 8.85 4.54
N PHE A 209 -3.99 9.83 4.05
CA PHE A 209 -2.71 9.66 3.39
C PHE A 209 -1.67 10.54 4.08
N PRO A 210 -0.39 10.13 4.13
CA PRO A 210 0.64 11.04 4.58
C PRO A 210 0.77 12.21 3.60
N PRO A 211 1.24 13.38 4.05
CA PRO A 211 1.72 14.42 3.16
C PRO A 211 2.69 13.84 2.12
N MET A 212 2.70 14.39 0.91
CA MET A 212 3.48 13.82 -0.21
C MET A 212 4.97 13.66 0.13
N GLU A 213 5.53 14.57 0.91
CA GLU A 213 6.90 14.55 1.40
C GLU A 213 7.22 13.39 2.36
N TYR A 214 6.19 12.78 2.97
CA TYR A 214 6.32 11.65 3.90
C TYR A 214 5.86 10.31 3.29
N CYS A 215 5.51 10.28 2.01
CA CYS A 215 5.10 9.03 1.34
C CYS A 215 6.27 8.07 1.12
N THR A 216 7.47 8.58 0.86
CA THR A 216 8.70 7.82 0.68
C THR A 216 9.53 7.80 1.97
N ASP A 217 10.61 7.00 1.98
CA ASP A 217 11.54 6.92 3.10
C ASP A 217 12.07 8.30 3.50
N ASN A 218 11.96 8.62 4.78
CA ASN A 218 12.39 9.90 5.33
C ASN A 218 12.73 9.78 6.81
N GLY A 219 13.54 10.73 7.32
CA GLY A 219 13.95 10.74 8.73
C GLY A 219 12.81 11.10 9.69
N ALA A 220 11.82 11.89 9.25
CA ALA A 220 10.72 12.34 10.12
C ALA A 220 9.83 11.17 10.56
N MET A 221 9.51 10.21 9.67
CA MET A 221 8.72 9.05 10.02
C MET A 221 9.41 8.18 11.08
N ILE A 222 10.74 8.02 10.99
CA ILE A 222 11.53 7.23 11.95
C ILE A 222 11.63 7.97 13.29
N ALA A 223 11.90 9.26 13.25
CA ALA A 223 11.95 10.09 14.45
C ALA A 223 10.60 10.11 15.19
N PHE A 224 9.50 10.21 14.44
CA PHE A 224 8.16 10.18 15.01
C PHE A 224 7.83 8.82 15.65
N ALA A 225 8.08 7.71 14.96
CA ALA A 225 7.89 6.39 15.53
C ALA A 225 8.75 6.15 16.76
N GLY A 226 10.01 6.65 16.77
CA GLY A 226 10.87 6.63 17.93
C GLY A 226 10.31 7.48 19.09
N ALA A 227 9.80 8.66 18.82
CA ALA A 227 9.18 9.52 19.84
C ALA A 227 7.97 8.84 20.51
N MET A 228 7.15 8.13 19.73
CA MET A 228 6.02 7.34 20.24
C MET A 228 6.45 6.15 21.12
N ARG A 229 7.73 5.79 21.07
CA ARG A 229 8.35 4.69 21.83
C ARG A 229 9.48 5.16 22.76
N ALA A 230 9.45 6.42 23.17
CA ALA A 230 10.52 7.01 23.99
C ALA A 230 10.80 6.24 25.28
N GLU A 231 9.78 5.62 25.87
CA GLU A 231 9.87 4.77 27.06
C GLU A 231 10.68 3.49 26.85
N GLN A 232 10.86 3.06 25.59
CA GLN A 232 11.62 1.86 25.21
C GLN A 232 13.10 2.17 24.92
N ALA A 233 13.57 3.35 25.26
CA ALA A 233 14.96 3.73 25.08
C ALA A 233 15.89 2.82 25.87
N VAL A 234 16.84 2.19 25.18
CA VAL A 234 17.87 1.36 25.80
C VAL A 234 19.14 2.17 26.03
N ALA A 235 19.93 1.80 27.04
CA ALA A 235 21.22 2.43 27.30
C ALA A 235 22.10 2.38 26.05
N ALA A 236 23.01 3.37 25.92
CA ALA A 236 23.97 3.38 24.81
C ALA A 236 24.75 2.06 24.76
N GLY A 237 24.81 1.47 23.57
CA GLY A 237 25.46 0.17 23.34
C GLY A 237 25.33 -0.26 21.89
N SER A 238 25.73 -1.48 21.61
CA SER A 238 25.52 -2.12 20.31
C SER A 238 24.14 -2.78 20.26
N PHE A 239 23.47 -2.68 19.12
CA PHE A 239 22.23 -3.43 18.82
C PHE A 239 22.33 -4.05 17.44
N ASN A 240 21.63 -5.16 17.23
CA ASN A 240 21.59 -5.85 15.96
C ASN A 240 20.44 -5.33 15.08
N VAL A 241 20.71 -5.18 13.78
CA VAL A 241 19.68 -4.92 12.78
C VAL A 241 18.91 -6.20 12.49
N LYS A 242 17.58 -6.14 12.41
CA LYS A 242 16.70 -7.25 12.03
C LYS A 242 16.14 -7.00 10.62
N PRO A 243 16.78 -7.48 9.54
CA PRO A 243 16.38 -7.18 8.16
C PRO A 243 14.98 -7.72 7.77
N ARG A 244 14.55 -8.81 8.43
CA ARG A 244 13.24 -9.44 8.21
C ARG A 244 12.51 -9.52 9.56
N TRP A 245 12.12 -8.38 10.05
CA TRP A 245 11.37 -8.28 11.31
C TRP A 245 9.88 -8.12 10.99
N PRO A 246 9.00 -9.10 11.31
CA PRO A 246 7.56 -8.92 11.14
C PRO A 246 7.05 -7.76 12.00
N LEU A 247 6.19 -6.92 11.42
CA LEU A 247 5.62 -5.78 12.13
C LEU A 247 4.75 -6.23 13.32
N THR A 248 4.17 -7.42 13.24
CA THR A 248 3.38 -8.05 14.30
C THR A 248 4.19 -8.45 15.55
N ASP A 249 5.50 -8.55 15.41
CA ASP A 249 6.39 -8.91 16.52
C ASP A 249 6.82 -7.69 17.37
N ILE A 250 6.30 -6.51 17.05
CA ILE A 250 6.52 -5.30 17.83
C ILE A 250 5.68 -5.38 19.11
N VAL A 251 6.34 -5.30 20.25
CA VAL A 251 5.67 -5.30 21.55
C VAL A 251 4.94 -3.97 21.79
N LYS A 252 3.75 -4.03 22.37
CA LYS A 252 3.01 -2.85 22.83
C LYS A 252 3.83 -2.05 23.83
N SER A 253 3.76 -0.73 23.77
CA SER A 253 4.55 0.17 24.65
C SER A 253 4.32 -0.07 26.15
N ALA A 254 3.15 -0.60 26.54
CA ALA A 254 2.74 -0.77 27.94
C ALA A 254 3.11 -2.15 28.56
N GLU A 255 3.70 -3.09 27.79
CA GLU A 255 4.02 -4.44 28.28
C GLU A 255 5.53 -4.70 28.37
N ALA A 256 6.37 -3.67 28.14
CA ALA A 256 7.80 -3.76 28.35
C ALA A 256 8.14 -3.35 29.79
N VAL A 257 7.83 -4.24 30.75
CA VAL A 257 8.36 -4.20 32.12
C VAL A 257 9.30 -5.37 32.31
#